data_bbe928ecda5d298d85b1279ccaa7557e
#
_entry.id   bbe928ecda5d298d85b1279ccaa7557e
#
_cell.length_a   1.000
_cell.length_b   1.000
_cell.length_c   1.000
_cell.angle_alpha   90.00
_cell.angle_beta   90.00
_cell.angle_gamma   90.00
#
_symmetry.space_group_name_H-M   'P 1'
#
loop_
_entity.id
_entity.type
_entity.pdbx_description
1 polymer ?
#
loop_
_entity_poly.entity_id
_entity_poly.type
_entity_poly.pdbx_seq_one_letter_code
_entity_poly.pdbx_strand_id
1 'polypeptide(L)'
;MQKIVPLLALCALFWGCAGKAKLAHPDTAPAEAAVTTLMTKALADFPGKEALLITVDYPPGAVDPVHRHDAHAFVYVLEGSIVMGVKGGQEVTLKPGQTFYEGPDDIHTVGRNASSTEPAKFLVLLIKPEGAPVLVPIE
;
A
#
# COMPACT_ATOMS: atom_id res chain seq x y z
N MET A 1 24.77 18.10 83.48
CA MET A 1 24.30 16.76 83.23
C MET A 1 23.25 16.89 82.14
N GLN A 2 23.64 16.67 80.91
CA GLN A 2 22.78 16.91 79.74
C GLN A 2 22.37 15.56 79.20
N LYS A 3 21.05 15.28 79.18
CA LYS A 3 20.51 14.02 78.70
C LYS A 3 20.31 14.11 77.19
N ILE A 4 21.02 13.26 76.47
CA ILE A 4 20.90 13.10 75.01
C ILE A 4 19.75 12.11 74.69
N VAL A 5 18.75 12.56 73.93
CA VAL A 5 17.65 11.73 73.42
C VAL A 5 18.01 11.29 71.97
N PRO A 6 18.01 10.01 71.61
CA PRO A 6 18.24 9.60 70.23
C PRO A 6 16.97 9.75 69.38
N LEU A 7 17.15 10.43 68.26
CA LEU A 7 16.14 10.60 67.21
C LEU A 7 16.08 9.31 66.36
N LEU A 8 14.98 8.57 66.43
CA LEU A 8 14.70 7.44 65.54
C LEU A 8 14.32 7.95 64.17
N ALA A 9 15.16 7.71 63.18
CA ALA A 9 14.84 7.93 61.75
C ALA A 9 13.99 6.78 61.20
N LEU A 10 12.74 7.09 60.88
CA LEU A 10 11.82 6.17 60.24
C LEU A 10 12.07 6.19 58.74
N CYS A 11 12.76 5.18 58.19
CA CYS A 11 12.90 4.96 56.75
C CYS A 11 11.59 4.41 56.15
N ALA A 12 10.81 5.24 55.50
CA ALA A 12 9.69 4.82 54.68
C ALA A 12 10.21 4.29 53.37
N LEU A 13 10.11 2.97 53.15
CA LEU A 13 10.35 2.29 51.88
C LEU A 13 9.19 2.56 50.94
N PHE A 14 9.37 3.49 50.01
CA PHE A 14 8.48 3.63 48.85
C PHE A 14 8.78 2.52 47.83
N TRP A 15 7.92 1.51 47.83
CA TRP A 15 7.91 0.49 46.79
C TRP A 15 7.20 1.07 45.54
N GLY A 16 8.01 1.60 44.64
CA GLY A 16 7.53 2.08 43.34
C GLY A 16 7.03 0.91 42.48
N CYS A 17 5.74 0.79 42.26
CA CYS A 17 5.19 -0.02 41.20
C CYS A 17 5.61 0.55 39.84
N ALA A 18 6.66 0.00 39.24
CA ALA A 18 6.99 0.24 37.82
C ALA A 18 5.92 -0.43 36.94
N GLY A 19 4.86 0.31 36.64
CA GLY A 19 3.90 -0.07 35.62
C GLY A 19 4.63 -0.14 34.27
N LYS A 20 4.73 -1.36 33.69
CA LYS A 20 5.18 -1.53 32.32
C LYS A 20 4.20 -0.81 31.41
N ALA A 21 4.54 0.36 30.92
CA ALA A 21 3.82 1.01 29.83
C ALA A 21 3.93 0.10 28.61
N LYS A 22 2.81 -0.55 28.25
CA LYS A 22 2.66 -1.28 27.00
C LYS A 22 2.69 -0.21 25.91
N LEU A 23 3.81 -0.11 25.20
CA LEU A 23 3.90 0.68 23.98
C LEU A 23 2.83 0.14 23.01
N ALA A 24 1.74 0.87 22.90
CA ALA A 24 0.77 0.63 21.84
C ALA A 24 1.50 0.94 20.52
N HIS A 25 1.77 -0.10 19.72
CA HIS A 25 2.06 0.11 18.31
C HIS A 25 0.82 0.79 17.72
N PRO A 26 0.94 1.91 17.02
CA PRO A 26 -0.17 2.39 16.23
C PRO A 26 -0.48 1.30 15.21
N ASP A 27 -1.68 0.76 15.31
CA ASP A 27 -2.28 -0.15 14.33
C ASP A 27 -2.65 0.73 13.11
N THR A 28 -1.62 1.16 12.39
CA THR A 28 -1.77 1.93 11.15
C THR A 28 -2.13 0.92 10.08
N ALA A 29 -3.40 0.92 9.66
CA ALA A 29 -3.82 0.23 8.45
C ALA A 29 -2.84 0.57 7.32
N PRO A 30 -2.53 -0.38 6.42
CA PRO A 30 -1.68 -0.09 5.27
C PRO A 30 -2.19 1.17 4.56
N ALA A 31 -1.29 2.06 4.20
CA ALA A 31 -1.66 3.26 3.46
C ALA A 31 -2.24 2.85 2.10
N GLU A 32 -3.42 3.36 1.76
CA GLU A 32 -4.11 3.01 0.52
C GLU A 32 -3.48 3.71 -0.69
N ALA A 33 -3.53 3.04 -1.83
CA ALA A 33 -3.16 3.63 -3.11
C ALA A 33 -4.13 4.77 -3.50
N ALA A 34 -3.59 5.86 -4.02
CA ALA A 34 -4.40 6.94 -4.59
C ALA A 34 -4.43 6.84 -6.11
N VAL A 35 -5.63 6.77 -6.69
CA VAL A 35 -5.84 6.65 -8.14
C VAL A 35 -6.36 7.96 -8.70
N THR A 36 -5.69 8.48 -9.75
CA THR A 36 -6.09 9.69 -10.46
C THR A 36 -6.36 9.38 -11.92
N THR A 37 -7.58 9.65 -12.40
CA THR A 37 -7.92 9.53 -13.82
C THR A 37 -7.33 10.70 -14.61
N LEU A 38 -6.55 10.39 -15.63
CA LEU A 38 -5.97 11.36 -16.55
C LEU A 38 -6.80 11.52 -17.83
N MET A 39 -7.33 10.39 -18.34
CA MET A 39 -8.11 10.40 -19.58
C MET A 39 -9.03 9.17 -19.61
N THR A 40 -10.23 9.35 -20.14
CA THR A 40 -11.12 8.27 -20.57
C THR A 40 -11.51 8.53 -22.03
N LYS A 41 -11.39 7.52 -22.89
CA LYS A 41 -11.70 7.64 -24.32
C LYS A 41 -12.38 6.38 -24.85
N ALA A 42 -13.62 6.51 -25.31
CA ALA A 42 -14.27 5.45 -26.08
C ALA A 42 -13.49 5.19 -27.39
N LEU A 43 -13.31 3.93 -27.73
CA LEU A 43 -12.55 3.49 -28.89
C LEU A 43 -13.52 3.22 -30.05
N ALA A 44 -13.57 4.11 -31.02
CA ALA A 44 -14.56 4.06 -32.12
C ALA A 44 -14.42 2.81 -33.01
N ASP A 45 -13.23 2.27 -33.15
CA ASP A 45 -12.90 1.06 -33.92
C ASP A 45 -13.00 -0.25 -33.09
N PHE A 46 -13.27 -0.13 -31.77
CA PHE A 46 -13.54 -1.24 -30.85
C PHE A 46 -14.84 -0.98 -30.08
N PRO A 47 -16.02 -1.19 -30.70
CA PRO A 47 -17.32 -0.89 -30.07
C PRO A 47 -17.47 -1.51 -28.67
N GLY A 48 -17.95 -0.74 -27.70
CA GLY A 48 -18.12 -1.16 -26.30
C GLY A 48 -16.82 -1.22 -25.49
N LYS A 49 -15.71 -0.70 -26.04
CA LYS A 49 -14.42 -0.58 -25.32
C LYS A 49 -14.00 0.86 -25.17
N GLU A 50 -13.32 1.11 -24.08
CA GLU A 50 -12.67 2.40 -23.77
C GLU A 50 -11.22 2.21 -23.36
N ALA A 51 -10.42 3.23 -23.63
CA ALA A 51 -9.10 3.42 -23.01
C ALA A 51 -9.25 4.30 -21.78
N LEU A 52 -8.80 3.81 -20.63
CA LEU A 52 -8.72 4.57 -19.38
C LEU A 52 -7.24 4.71 -19.01
N LEU A 53 -6.77 5.96 -18.94
CA LEU A 53 -5.41 6.28 -18.49
C LEU A 53 -5.46 6.85 -17.09
N ILE A 54 -4.73 6.24 -16.17
CA ILE A 54 -4.67 6.64 -14.76
C ILE A 54 -3.22 6.74 -14.28
N THR A 55 -3.00 7.52 -13.22
CA THR A 55 -1.84 7.36 -12.36
C THR A 55 -2.26 6.73 -11.04
N VAL A 56 -1.36 5.93 -10.49
CA VAL A 56 -1.48 5.36 -9.15
C VAL A 56 -0.31 5.84 -8.32
N ASP A 57 -0.61 6.44 -7.19
CA ASP A 57 0.37 6.87 -6.21
C ASP A 57 0.33 5.89 -5.02
N TYR A 58 1.43 5.19 -4.81
CA TYR A 58 1.64 4.30 -3.67
C TYR A 58 2.39 5.04 -2.57
N PRO A 59 1.76 5.35 -1.45
CA PRO A 59 2.50 5.77 -0.26
C PRO A 59 3.44 4.66 0.22
N PRO A 60 4.42 4.99 1.09
CA PRO A 60 5.31 4.00 1.68
C PRO A 60 4.53 2.83 2.30
N GLY A 61 4.90 1.61 1.95
CA GLY A 61 4.28 0.39 2.47
C GLY A 61 2.87 0.07 1.94
N ALA A 62 2.36 0.80 0.94
CA ALA A 62 1.06 0.51 0.32
C ALA A 62 1.02 -0.90 -0.28
N VAL A 63 -0.13 -1.57 -0.10
CA VAL A 63 -0.41 -2.92 -0.64
C VAL A 63 -1.83 -2.94 -1.18
N ASP A 64 -2.00 -3.40 -2.41
CA ASP A 64 -3.32 -3.60 -3.01
C ASP A 64 -3.96 -4.91 -2.52
N PRO A 65 -5.28 -4.98 -2.43
CA PRO A 65 -5.98 -6.25 -2.27
C PRO A 65 -5.78 -7.13 -3.50
N VAL A 66 -5.98 -8.43 -3.35
CA VAL A 66 -6.04 -9.34 -4.51
C VAL A 66 -7.23 -8.95 -5.38
N HIS A 67 -7.00 -8.76 -6.68
CA HIS A 67 -8.02 -8.27 -7.61
C HIS A 67 -7.75 -8.72 -9.05
N ARG A 68 -8.66 -8.35 -9.95
CA ARG A 68 -8.51 -8.42 -11.42
C ARG A 68 -9.04 -7.13 -12.05
N HIS A 69 -8.71 -6.91 -13.31
CA HIS A 69 -9.13 -5.69 -14.00
C HIS A 69 -10.25 -5.88 -15.02
N ASP A 70 -10.58 -7.11 -15.47
CA ASP A 70 -11.42 -7.37 -16.63
C ASP A 70 -10.98 -6.55 -17.87
N ALA A 71 -9.69 -6.29 -17.98
CA ALA A 71 -9.07 -5.35 -18.91
C ALA A 71 -7.68 -5.84 -19.33
N HIS A 72 -7.19 -5.27 -20.44
CA HIS A 72 -5.75 -5.27 -20.70
C HIS A 72 -5.15 -4.07 -19.95
N ALA A 73 -4.30 -4.31 -18.97
CA ALA A 73 -3.63 -3.27 -18.19
C ALA A 73 -2.14 -3.21 -18.55
N PHE A 74 -1.69 -2.02 -18.95
CA PHE A 74 -0.31 -1.73 -19.30
C PHE A 74 0.25 -0.75 -18.28
N VAL A 75 1.16 -1.24 -17.44
CA VAL A 75 1.78 -0.47 -16.36
C VAL A 75 3.11 0.11 -16.83
N TYR A 76 3.41 1.36 -16.45
CA TYR A 76 4.69 2.02 -16.67
C TYR A 76 5.10 2.78 -15.40
N VAL A 77 6.24 2.42 -14.80
CA VAL A 77 6.71 3.03 -13.57
C VAL A 77 7.31 4.41 -13.85
N LEU A 78 6.84 5.42 -13.12
CA LEU A 78 7.30 6.79 -13.20
C LEU A 78 8.33 7.12 -12.12
N GLU A 79 8.03 6.75 -10.87
CA GLU A 79 8.84 7.10 -9.69
C GLU A 79 8.86 5.94 -8.68
N GLY A 80 9.93 5.84 -7.89
CA GLY A 80 10.08 4.83 -6.86
C GLY A 80 10.25 3.41 -7.43
N SER A 81 9.74 2.42 -6.71
CA SER A 81 9.77 1.02 -7.15
C SER A 81 8.52 0.30 -6.67
N ILE A 82 7.96 -0.56 -7.50
CA ILE A 82 6.77 -1.35 -7.20
C ILE A 82 7.06 -2.84 -7.40
N VAL A 83 6.32 -3.68 -6.68
CA VAL A 83 6.35 -5.13 -6.88
C VAL A 83 5.02 -5.56 -7.46
N MET A 84 5.04 -6.28 -8.55
CA MET A 84 3.87 -6.77 -9.27
C MET A 84 3.95 -8.28 -9.45
N GLY A 85 2.78 -8.95 -9.42
CA GLY A 85 2.69 -10.38 -9.68
C GLY A 85 1.27 -10.84 -9.92
N VAL A 86 1.09 -11.73 -10.89
CA VAL A 86 -0.17 -12.38 -11.18
C VAL A 86 -0.13 -13.84 -10.72
N LYS A 87 -1.30 -14.43 -10.49
CA LYS A 87 -1.45 -15.82 -10.05
C LYS A 87 -0.74 -16.79 -10.99
N GLY A 88 0.17 -17.58 -10.44
CA GLY A 88 0.98 -18.55 -11.20
C GLY A 88 2.21 -17.94 -11.89
N GLY A 89 2.37 -16.61 -11.86
CA GLY A 89 3.57 -15.92 -12.32
C GLY A 89 4.59 -15.66 -11.22
N GLN A 90 5.72 -15.09 -11.59
CA GLN A 90 6.74 -14.64 -10.63
C GLN A 90 6.48 -13.20 -10.21
N GLU A 91 6.78 -12.88 -8.96
CA GLU A 91 6.85 -11.49 -8.53
C GLU A 91 8.04 -10.80 -9.17
N VAL A 92 7.82 -9.59 -9.66
CA VAL A 92 8.87 -8.76 -10.26
C VAL A 92 8.91 -7.40 -9.57
N THR A 93 10.11 -6.92 -9.27
CA THR A 93 10.32 -5.56 -8.80
C THR A 93 10.62 -4.66 -9.99
N LEU A 94 9.81 -3.63 -10.18
CA LEU A 94 9.90 -2.70 -11.30
C LEU A 94 10.38 -1.33 -10.80
N LYS A 95 11.26 -0.72 -11.61
CA LYS A 95 11.84 0.62 -11.40
C LYS A 95 11.36 1.58 -12.48
N PRO A 96 11.59 2.91 -12.34
CA PRO A 96 11.23 3.89 -13.36
C PRO A 96 11.69 3.49 -14.76
N GLY A 97 10.78 3.60 -15.74
CA GLY A 97 10.99 3.19 -17.12
C GLY A 97 10.68 1.72 -17.43
N GLN A 98 10.38 0.91 -16.42
CA GLN A 98 10.00 -0.49 -16.62
C GLN A 98 8.49 -0.66 -16.70
N THR A 99 8.06 -1.75 -17.34
CA THR A 99 6.65 -2.04 -17.63
C THR A 99 6.22 -3.38 -17.07
N PHE A 100 4.90 -3.50 -16.84
CA PHE A 100 4.23 -4.76 -16.53
C PHE A 100 2.94 -4.85 -17.35
N TYR A 101 2.48 -6.06 -17.60
CA TYR A 101 1.23 -6.30 -18.30
C TYR A 101 0.38 -7.30 -17.53
N GLU A 102 -0.93 -7.00 -17.48
CA GLU A 102 -1.95 -7.90 -16.95
C GLU A 102 -3.05 -8.05 -18.00
N GLY A 103 -3.42 -9.30 -18.26
CA GLY A 103 -4.53 -9.62 -19.14
C GLY A 103 -5.89 -9.60 -18.42
N PRO A 104 -7.00 -9.67 -19.17
CA PRO A 104 -8.36 -9.59 -18.61
C PRO A 104 -8.72 -10.75 -17.67
N ASP A 105 -8.05 -11.90 -17.79
CA ASP A 105 -8.28 -13.09 -16.98
C ASP A 105 -7.24 -13.25 -15.86
N ASP A 106 -6.24 -12.38 -15.81
CA ASP A 106 -5.21 -12.44 -14.79
C ASP A 106 -5.74 -12.01 -13.41
N ILE A 107 -5.39 -12.77 -12.38
CA ILE A 107 -5.62 -12.37 -11.00
C ILE A 107 -4.34 -11.73 -10.49
N HIS A 108 -4.40 -10.45 -10.21
CA HIS A 108 -3.30 -9.69 -9.61
C HIS A 108 -3.20 -10.03 -8.13
N THR A 109 -2.20 -10.83 -7.79
CA THR A 109 -2.01 -11.35 -6.42
C THR A 109 -1.03 -10.51 -5.61
N VAL A 110 -0.18 -9.74 -6.28
CA VAL A 110 0.82 -8.87 -5.65
C VAL A 110 0.89 -7.53 -6.37
N GLY A 111 0.39 -6.50 -5.70
CA GLY A 111 0.56 -5.09 -6.05
C GLY A 111 0.98 -4.34 -4.80
N ARG A 112 2.20 -3.83 -4.74
CA ARG A 112 2.68 -3.11 -3.57
C ARG A 112 3.83 -2.16 -3.87
N ASN A 113 3.97 -1.15 -3.02
CA ASN A 113 5.21 -0.37 -2.97
C ASN A 113 6.36 -1.29 -2.53
N ALA A 114 7.49 -1.24 -3.22
CA ALA A 114 8.68 -2.00 -2.82
C ALA A 114 9.37 -1.40 -1.58
N SER A 115 9.05 -0.15 -1.22
CA SER A 115 9.64 0.60 -0.11
C SER A 115 8.63 0.85 0.99
N SER A 116 9.07 0.75 2.25
CA SER A 116 8.31 1.16 3.44
C SER A 116 8.58 2.61 3.86
N THR A 117 9.47 3.33 3.15
CA THR A 117 9.89 4.70 3.51
C THR A 117 9.73 5.70 2.38
N GLU A 118 9.77 5.25 1.13
CA GLU A 118 9.69 6.10 -0.05
C GLU A 118 8.41 5.83 -0.84
N PRO A 119 7.77 6.86 -1.41
CA PRO A 119 6.60 6.67 -2.26
C PRO A 119 6.99 6.09 -3.63
N ALA A 120 5.99 5.56 -4.34
CA ALA A 120 6.14 5.16 -5.72
C ALA A 120 4.95 5.67 -6.55
N LYS A 121 5.17 5.88 -7.84
CA LYS A 121 4.15 6.34 -8.78
C LYS A 121 4.29 5.61 -10.10
N PHE A 122 3.16 5.21 -10.66
CA PHE A 122 3.12 4.54 -11.96
C PHE A 122 1.88 4.94 -12.75
N LEU A 123 1.99 4.81 -14.06
CA LEU A 123 0.93 5.01 -15.02
C LEU A 123 0.31 3.65 -15.36
N VAL A 124 -1.01 3.61 -15.56
CA VAL A 124 -1.70 2.44 -16.10
C VAL A 124 -2.62 2.86 -17.22
N LEU A 125 -2.45 2.23 -18.38
CA LEU A 125 -3.42 2.28 -19.47
C LEU A 125 -4.25 0.99 -19.43
N LEU A 126 -5.57 1.14 -19.25
CA LEU A 126 -6.51 0.02 -19.31
C LEU A 126 -7.32 0.09 -20.60
N ILE A 127 -7.38 -1.02 -21.34
CA ILE A 127 -8.36 -1.22 -22.41
C ILE A 127 -9.42 -2.16 -21.85
N LYS A 128 -10.63 -1.64 -21.60
CA LYS A 128 -11.68 -2.31 -20.86
C LYS A 128 -13.07 -2.08 -21.46
N PRO A 129 -14.11 -2.84 -21.07
CA PRO A 129 -15.48 -2.49 -21.39
C PRO A 129 -15.83 -1.09 -20.91
N GLU A 130 -16.61 -0.34 -21.69
CA GLU A 130 -17.08 0.99 -21.31
C GLU A 130 -17.81 0.97 -19.96
N GLY A 131 -17.45 1.87 -19.04
CA GLY A 131 -18.05 2.00 -17.71
C GLY A 131 -17.71 0.88 -16.73
N ALA A 132 -16.90 -0.14 -17.10
CA ALA A 132 -16.47 -1.17 -16.15
C ALA A 132 -15.58 -0.56 -15.04
N PRO A 133 -15.57 -1.12 -13.82
CA PRO A 133 -14.72 -0.64 -12.74
C PRO A 133 -13.22 -0.80 -13.09
N VAL A 134 -12.37 -0.01 -12.42
CA VAL A 134 -10.91 -0.10 -12.59
C VAL A 134 -10.40 -1.46 -12.13
N LEU A 135 -10.91 -1.97 -11.02
CA LEU A 135 -10.57 -3.28 -10.47
C LEU A 135 -11.81 -3.96 -9.87
N VAL A 136 -11.76 -5.28 -9.83
CA VAL A 136 -12.76 -6.15 -9.18
C VAL A 136 -12.03 -6.96 -8.10
N PRO A 137 -12.32 -6.74 -6.80
CA PRO A 137 -11.73 -7.51 -5.71
C PRO A 137 -12.05 -9.00 -5.87
N ILE A 138 -11.12 -9.85 -5.44
CA ILE A 138 -11.28 -11.31 -5.37
C ILE A 138 -11.29 -11.70 -3.90
N GLU A 139 -12.36 -12.37 -3.47
CA GLU A 139 -12.51 -12.91 -2.11
C GLU A 139 -11.80 -14.27 -1.96
#